data_3fb28efe48f030ba5fd5f5f3a7c4c103
#
_entry.id   3fb28efe48f030ba5fd5f5f3a7c4c103
#
_cell.length_a   1.000
_cell.length_b   1.000
_cell.length_c   1.000
_cell.angle_alpha   90.00
_cell.angle_beta   90.00
_cell.angle_gamma   90.00
#
_symmetry.space_group_name_H-M   'P 1'
#
loop_
_entity.id
_entity.type
_entity.pdbx_description
1 polymer ?
#
loop_
_entity_poly.entity_id
_entity_poly.type
_entity_poly.pdbx_seq_one_letter_code
_entity_poly.pdbx_strand_id
1 'polypeptide(L)'
;MPAQTPTGRVALALGSGGARGYAHIGVINELRSRGYEVVGVAGSSMGALVGGLHAAGSLDEFAEWATTLTQRAVLRLVDPSITAAGVLRAEKILDAVRDILGDATIES
;
A
#
# COMPACT_ATOMS: atom_id res chain seq x y z
N MET A 1 29.78 2.99 7.07
CA MET A 1 29.70 2.65 5.64
C MET A 1 29.14 3.81 4.86
N PRO A 2 29.80 4.22 3.80
CA PRO A 2 29.19 5.22 2.96
C PRO A 2 27.89 4.69 2.36
N ALA A 3 26.92 5.59 2.17
CA ALA A 3 25.68 5.23 1.51
C ALA A 3 25.99 4.70 0.10
N GLN A 4 25.40 3.58 -0.26
CA GLN A 4 25.57 3.02 -1.59
C GLN A 4 24.84 3.89 -2.62
N THR A 5 25.45 4.06 -3.79
CA THR A 5 24.77 4.68 -4.91
C THR A 5 23.58 3.79 -5.33
N PRO A 6 22.38 4.35 -5.49
CA PRO A 6 21.26 3.55 -5.96
C PRO A 6 21.55 2.87 -7.30
N THR A 7 21.05 1.65 -7.48
CA THR A 7 21.14 0.92 -8.76
C THR A 7 20.46 1.71 -9.87
N GLY A 8 19.37 2.40 -9.53
CA GLY A 8 18.64 3.25 -10.44
C GLY A 8 17.52 3.96 -9.74
N ARG A 9 16.93 4.92 -10.41
CA ARG A 9 15.78 5.67 -9.92
C ARG A 9 14.57 5.27 -10.75
N VAL A 10 13.48 4.91 -10.09
CA VAL A 10 12.26 4.44 -10.77
C VAL A 10 11.04 5.23 -10.28
N ALA A 11 10.11 5.47 -11.20
CA ALA A 11 8.79 5.93 -10.87
C ALA A 11 7.82 4.77 -11.12
N LEU A 12 6.86 4.58 -10.24
CA LEU A 12 5.95 3.44 -10.28
C LEU A 12 4.54 3.88 -10.64
N ALA A 13 3.93 3.15 -11.56
CA ALA A 13 2.49 3.24 -11.83
C ALA A 13 1.85 1.96 -11.31
N LEU A 14 1.04 2.09 -10.27
CA LEU A 14 0.46 0.94 -9.57
C LEU A 14 -1.02 0.82 -9.90
N GLY A 15 -1.39 -0.27 -10.55
CA GLY A 15 -2.77 -0.55 -10.91
C GLY A 15 -3.61 -0.97 -9.71
N SER A 16 -4.91 -1.14 -9.93
CA SER A 16 -5.85 -1.51 -8.87
C SER A 16 -5.65 -2.98 -8.41
N GLY A 17 -6.50 -3.88 -8.77
CA GLY A 17 -6.35 -5.30 -8.46
C GLY A 17 -7.07 -5.81 -7.22
N GLY A 18 -7.77 -4.97 -6.49
CA GLY A 18 -8.47 -5.39 -5.27
C GLY A 18 -7.53 -6.02 -4.26
N ALA A 19 -7.89 -7.16 -3.69
CA ALA A 19 -7.05 -7.87 -2.73
C ALA A 19 -5.69 -8.26 -3.32
N ARG A 20 -5.64 -8.52 -4.62
CA ARG A 20 -4.37 -8.83 -5.30
C ARG A 20 -3.42 -7.63 -5.34
N GLY A 21 -3.93 -6.42 -5.14
CA GLY A 21 -3.13 -5.21 -5.06
C GLY A 21 -2.13 -5.20 -3.92
N TYR A 22 -2.30 -6.04 -2.90
CA TYR A 22 -1.28 -6.23 -1.87
C TYR A 22 0.05 -6.72 -2.45
N ALA A 23 0.05 -7.32 -3.63
CA ALA A 23 1.28 -7.72 -4.31
C ALA A 23 2.20 -6.52 -4.61
N HIS A 24 1.66 -5.32 -4.73
CA HIS A 24 2.47 -4.11 -4.92
C HIS A 24 3.48 -3.92 -3.78
N ILE A 25 3.12 -4.31 -2.56
CA ILE A 25 4.02 -4.22 -1.41
C ILE A 25 5.27 -5.06 -1.66
N GLY A 26 5.10 -6.29 -2.14
CA GLY A 26 6.21 -7.18 -2.45
C GLY A 26 7.10 -6.64 -3.56
N VAL A 27 6.50 -6.04 -4.59
CA VAL A 27 7.26 -5.44 -5.71
C VAL A 27 8.10 -4.27 -5.22
N ILE A 28 7.51 -3.38 -4.42
CA ILE A 28 8.24 -2.22 -3.87
C ILE A 28 9.39 -2.70 -2.98
N ASN A 29 9.14 -3.68 -2.12
CA ASN A 29 10.18 -4.21 -1.23
C ASN A 29 11.31 -4.85 -2.02
N GLU A 30 11.00 -5.58 -3.09
CA GLU A 30 12.02 -6.20 -3.95
C GLU A 30 12.85 -5.15 -4.68
N LEU A 31 12.23 -4.10 -5.19
CA LEU A 31 12.97 -3.01 -5.83
C LEU A 31 13.91 -2.34 -4.85
N ARG A 32 13.44 -2.08 -3.63
CA ARG A 32 14.27 -1.46 -2.59
C ARG A 32 15.44 -2.37 -2.19
N SER A 33 15.18 -3.67 -2.05
CA SER A 33 16.23 -4.63 -1.69
C SER A 33 17.30 -4.76 -2.78
N ARG A 34 16.94 -4.51 -4.03
CA ARG A 34 17.88 -4.48 -5.15
C ARG A 34 18.57 -3.13 -5.33
N GLY A 35 18.34 -2.19 -4.46
CA GLY A 35 19.01 -0.90 -4.46
C GLY A 35 18.37 0.16 -5.35
N TYR A 36 17.15 -0.05 -5.83
CA TYR A 36 16.43 0.97 -6.59
C TYR A 36 15.83 2.00 -5.65
N GLU A 37 15.87 3.27 -6.08
CA GLU A 37 15.21 4.37 -5.40
C GLU A 37 13.90 4.67 -6.08
N VAL A 38 12.79 4.58 -5.36
CA VAL A 38 11.46 4.94 -5.86
C VAL A 38 11.27 6.44 -5.67
N VAL A 39 11.27 7.18 -6.77
CA VAL A 39 11.24 8.65 -6.74
C VAL A 39 9.85 9.23 -6.96
N GLY A 40 8.90 8.41 -7.35
CA GLY A 40 7.53 8.87 -7.52
C GLY A 40 6.60 7.68 -7.72
N VAL A 41 5.34 7.86 -7.32
CA VAL A 41 4.31 6.85 -7.50
C VAL A 41 3.03 7.49 -8.00
N ALA A 42 2.35 6.78 -8.88
CA ALA A 42 0.99 7.07 -9.28
C ALA A 42 0.20 5.78 -9.14
N GLY A 43 -1.04 5.86 -8.73
CA GLY A 43 -1.80 4.64 -8.53
C GLY A 43 -3.30 4.86 -8.56
N SER A 44 -4.02 3.76 -8.75
CA SER A 44 -5.47 3.74 -8.71
C SER A 44 -5.95 2.65 -7.76
N SER A 45 -7.01 2.91 -7.01
CA SER A 45 -7.60 1.98 -6.04
C SER A 45 -6.53 1.45 -5.08
N MET A 46 -6.32 0.14 -4.98
CA MET A 46 -5.32 -0.46 -4.10
C MET A 46 -3.90 0.04 -4.42
N GLY A 47 -3.60 0.33 -5.69
CA GLY A 47 -2.32 0.90 -6.07
C GLY A 47 -2.10 2.30 -5.49
N ALA A 48 -3.15 3.12 -5.43
CA ALA A 48 -3.09 4.43 -4.79
C ALA A 48 -2.84 4.30 -3.28
N LEU A 49 -3.49 3.34 -2.64
CA LEU A 49 -3.32 3.08 -1.21
C LEU A 49 -1.88 2.68 -0.90
N VAL A 50 -1.36 1.67 -1.59
CA VAL A 50 0.00 1.19 -1.38
C VAL A 50 1.04 2.27 -1.72
N GLY A 51 0.85 2.95 -2.85
CA GLY A 51 1.75 4.03 -3.28
C GLY A 51 1.76 5.19 -2.30
N GLY A 52 0.60 5.59 -1.82
CA GLY A 52 0.48 6.66 -0.83
C GLY A 52 1.15 6.32 0.49
N LEU A 53 0.95 5.09 0.97
CA LEU A 53 1.59 4.61 2.19
C LEU A 53 3.10 4.54 2.04
N HIS A 54 3.59 4.10 0.89
CA HIS A 54 5.03 4.10 0.61
C HIS A 54 5.59 5.53 0.63
N ALA A 55 4.93 6.46 -0.05
CA ALA A 55 5.37 7.85 -0.12
C ALA A 55 5.39 8.52 1.25
N ALA A 56 4.45 8.15 2.13
CA ALA A 56 4.39 8.67 3.50
C ALA A 56 5.36 7.96 4.46
N GLY A 57 6.08 6.94 4.01
CA GLY A 57 7.01 6.19 4.85
C GLY A 57 6.34 5.19 5.79
N SER A 58 5.07 4.86 5.55
CA SER A 58 4.27 4.00 6.44
C SER A 58 3.93 2.64 5.84
N LEU A 59 4.60 2.25 4.74
CA LEU A 59 4.27 1.01 4.04
C LEU A 59 4.54 -0.23 4.90
N ASP A 60 5.62 -0.24 5.67
CA ASP A 60 5.98 -1.39 6.49
C ASP A 60 4.93 -1.65 7.58
N GLU A 61 4.41 -0.60 8.22
CA GLU A 61 3.34 -0.73 9.21
C GLU A 61 2.07 -1.29 8.58
N PHE A 62 1.72 -0.82 7.40
CA PHE A 62 0.57 -1.33 6.67
C PHE A 62 0.77 -2.79 6.25
N ALA A 63 1.97 -3.16 5.82
CA ALA A 63 2.29 -4.53 5.45
C ALA A 63 2.14 -5.47 6.66
N GLU A 64 2.59 -5.06 7.84
CA GLU A 64 2.39 -5.85 9.05
C GLU A 64 0.91 -6.04 9.37
N TRP A 65 0.12 -4.96 9.29
CA TRP A 65 -1.31 -5.05 9.49
C TRP A 65 -1.96 -6.00 8.48
N ALA A 66 -1.60 -5.89 7.20
CA ALA A 66 -2.16 -6.71 6.14
C ALA A 66 -1.87 -8.20 6.35
N THR A 67 -0.69 -8.54 6.85
CA THR A 67 -0.35 -9.94 7.12
C THR A 67 -1.14 -10.55 8.27
N THR A 68 -1.76 -9.75 9.12
CA THR A 68 -2.63 -10.26 10.17
C THR A 68 -4.01 -10.66 9.65
N LEU A 69 -4.36 -10.28 8.42
CA LEU A 69 -5.65 -10.58 7.84
C LEU A 69 -5.68 -12.03 7.35
N THR A 70 -6.74 -12.74 7.71
CA THR A 70 -7.00 -14.04 7.12
C THR A 70 -7.54 -13.87 5.70
N GLN A 71 -7.37 -14.88 4.86
CA GLN A 71 -7.93 -14.87 3.51
C GLN A 71 -9.45 -14.57 3.54
N ARG A 72 -10.14 -15.13 4.51
CA ARG A 72 -11.58 -14.92 4.68
C ARG A 72 -11.89 -13.45 5.02
N ALA A 73 -11.10 -12.84 5.89
CA ALA A 73 -11.28 -11.45 6.26
C ALA A 73 -11.00 -10.54 5.06
N VAL A 74 -9.97 -10.83 4.26
CA VAL A 74 -9.65 -10.08 3.05
C VAL A 74 -10.79 -10.17 2.04
N LEU A 75 -11.33 -11.37 1.82
CA LEU A 75 -12.46 -11.55 0.91
C LEU A 75 -13.69 -10.76 1.37
N ARG A 76 -13.92 -10.68 2.67
CA ARG A 76 -15.02 -9.87 3.21
C ARG A 76 -14.78 -8.38 2.99
N LEU A 77 -13.55 -7.92 3.09
CA LEU A 77 -13.22 -6.48 2.96
C LEU A 77 -13.37 -6.00 1.51
N VAL A 78 -13.17 -6.87 0.53
CA VAL A 78 -13.13 -6.49 -0.88
C VAL A 78 -14.28 -7.06 -1.71
N ASP A 79 -15.23 -7.76 -1.08
CA ASP A 79 -16.37 -8.36 -1.78
C ASP A 79 -17.40 -7.28 -2.15
N PRO A 80 -17.60 -6.99 -3.44
CA PRO A 80 -18.56 -5.97 -3.88
C PRO A 80 -20.00 -6.46 -3.87
N SER A 81 -20.27 -7.75 -3.65
CA SER A 81 -21.62 -8.32 -3.71
C SER A 81 -22.48 -7.97 -2.50
N ILE A 82 -21.88 -7.42 -1.45
CA ILE A 82 -22.57 -7.04 -0.22
C ILE A 82 -22.53 -5.52 -0.10
N THR A 83 -23.50 -4.85 -0.69
CA THR A 83 -23.53 -3.41 -0.88
C THR A 83 -23.30 -2.57 0.40
N ALA A 84 -24.22 -2.64 1.37
CA ALA A 84 -24.11 -1.82 2.59
C ALA A 84 -22.96 -2.32 3.50
N ALA A 85 -22.85 -3.63 3.66
CA ALA A 85 -21.78 -4.22 4.45
C ALA A 85 -20.42 -4.04 3.77
N GLY A 86 -20.39 -4.00 2.43
CA GLY A 86 -19.16 -3.72 1.68
C GLY A 86 -18.63 -2.31 1.92
N VAL A 87 -19.53 -1.33 1.97
CA VAL A 87 -19.17 0.06 2.28
C VAL A 87 -18.58 0.16 3.69
N LEU A 88 -19.20 -0.48 4.69
CA LEU A 88 -18.71 -0.49 6.06
C LEU A 88 -17.33 -1.14 6.17
N ARG A 89 -17.05 -2.15 5.35
CA ARG A 89 -15.74 -2.81 5.35
C ARG A 89 -14.68 -1.97 4.68
N ALA A 90 -15.03 -1.24 3.62
CA ALA A 90 -14.13 -0.27 3.02
C ALA A 90 -13.74 0.81 4.02
N GLU A 91 -14.68 1.25 4.86
CA GLU A 91 -14.38 2.19 5.94
C GLU A 91 -13.37 1.64 6.93
N LYS A 92 -13.41 0.33 7.25
CA LYS A 92 -12.42 -0.28 8.13
C LYS A 92 -11.01 -0.22 7.56
N ILE A 93 -10.86 -0.42 6.24
CA ILE A 93 -9.56 -0.25 5.58
C ILE A 93 -9.10 1.20 5.68
N LEU A 94 -10.00 2.14 5.40
CA LEU A 94 -9.71 3.56 5.47
C LEU A 94 -9.35 3.99 6.88
N ASP A 95 -10.03 3.47 7.89
CA ASP A 95 -9.72 3.76 9.29
C ASP A 95 -8.34 3.23 9.67
N ALA A 96 -7.99 2.01 9.26
CA ALA A 96 -6.67 1.46 9.50
C ALA A 96 -5.59 2.31 8.83
N VAL A 97 -5.82 2.75 7.60
CA VAL A 97 -4.88 3.63 6.90
C VAL A 97 -4.75 4.97 7.59
N ARG A 98 -5.86 5.53 8.04
CA ARG A 98 -5.86 6.81 8.76
C ARG A 98 -5.06 6.71 10.06
N ASP A 99 -5.23 5.64 10.82
CA ASP A 99 -4.50 5.42 12.06
C ASP A 99 -3.00 5.26 11.80
N ILE A 100 -2.63 4.56 10.72
CA ILE A 100 -1.23 4.36 10.35
C ILE A 100 -0.58 5.67 9.87
N LEU A 101 -1.28 6.44 9.03
CA LEU A 101 -0.76 7.68 8.47
C LEU A 101 -0.68 8.82 9.49
N GLY A 102 -1.59 8.82 10.48
CA GLY A 102 -1.65 9.91 11.44
C GLY A 102 -1.90 11.26 10.76
N ASP A 103 -1.03 12.21 10.97
CA ASP A 103 -1.15 13.58 10.46
C ASP A 103 -0.43 13.80 9.12
N ALA A 104 0.07 12.74 8.49
CA ALA A 104 0.81 12.87 7.23
C ALA A 104 -0.05 13.50 6.14
N THR A 105 0.51 14.44 5.41
CA THR A 105 -0.11 15.09 4.26
C THR A 105 0.71 14.79 3.01
N ILE A 106 0.15 15.12 1.84
CA ILE A 106 0.84 14.93 0.56
C ILE A 106 2.14 15.74 0.53
N GLU A 107 2.14 16.89 1.17
CA GLU A 107 3.28 17.81 1.20
C GLU A 107 4.37 17.41 2.20
N SER A 108 4.08 16.53 3.12
CA SER A 108 5.04 16.12 4.16
C SER A 108 6.00 14.96 3.74
#